data_97fa1fbddf368c7e0752676b95785544
#
_entry.id   97fa1fbddf368c7e0752676b95785544
#
_cell.length_a   1.000
_cell.length_b   1.000
_cell.length_c   1.000
_cell.angle_alpha   90.00
_cell.angle_beta   90.00
_cell.angle_gamma   90.00
#
_symmetry.space_group_name_H-M   'P 1'
#
loop_
_entity.id
_entity.type
_entity.pdbx_description
1 polymer ?
#
loop_
_entity_poly.entity_id
_entity_poly.type
_entity_poly.pdbx_seq_one_letter_code
_entity_poly.pdbx_strand_id
1 'polypeptide(L)'
;MSNRTGVTVEVDPISRIEGHLGVKVTTDGSGIVSDASAHGNMWRGFENFLLGREANDAITFTQRICGVCPVPHGMTSTYAIDTVLGYSAGHITFAYDGTNGVPAKAVSIRNLVLGSEFLMSNITHFYHLAAPSYVQGPNMPPWTPYFDDAHYSPALVSTGHGVQVGGRGVAPLIDGTMGFSADVWSTVIRSYVVALRIRRLTFEAGALFAGRMPMTSTYCAGGVTFDGTEDLTSRVTMFEDIMKEVGLFIIKEYVPIVLALGVLYPNY
;
A
#
# COMPACT_ATOMS: atom_id res chain seq x y z
N MET A 1 35.53 -14.42 6.30
CA MET A 1 34.12 -14.77 6.47
C MET A 1 33.97 -15.41 7.84
N SER A 2 33.32 -14.74 8.80
CA SER A 2 33.11 -15.31 10.11
C SER A 2 32.09 -16.45 9.98
N ASN A 3 32.47 -17.63 10.45
CA ASN A 3 31.64 -18.82 10.49
C ASN A 3 30.43 -18.56 11.39
N ARG A 4 29.34 -18.09 10.84
CA ARG A 4 28.05 -17.85 11.57
C ARG A 4 27.23 -19.15 11.55
N THR A 5 27.77 -20.18 12.17
CA THR A 5 27.10 -21.49 12.26
C THR A 5 26.02 -21.46 13.34
N GLY A 6 24.79 -21.78 12.97
CA GLY A 6 23.68 -21.91 13.92
C GLY A 6 23.20 -20.60 14.55
N VAL A 7 23.24 -19.49 13.80
CA VAL A 7 22.82 -18.17 14.31
C VAL A 7 21.36 -17.94 14.03
N THR A 8 20.63 -17.55 15.07
CA THR A 8 19.28 -17.01 14.93
C THR A 8 19.36 -15.48 14.89
N VAL A 9 18.77 -14.89 13.86
CA VAL A 9 18.61 -13.44 13.71
C VAL A 9 17.13 -13.12 13.75
N GLU A 10 16.77 -12.14 14.55
CA GLU A 10 15.41 -11.62 14.61
C GLU A 10 15.42 -10.14 14.22
N VAL A 11 14.54 -9.78 13.30
CA VAL A 11 14.28 -8.40 12.89
C VAL A 11 12.85 -8.06 13.30
N ASP A 12 12.72 -7.21 14.30
CA ASP A 12 11.45 -6.85 14.91
C ASP A 12 11.50 -5.39 15.41
N PRO A 13 10.67 -4.50 14.89
CA PRO A 13 9.77 -4.68 13.73
C PRO A 13 10.47 -4.57 12.38
N ILE A 14 9.88 -5.17 11.36
CA ILE A 14 10.22 -4.86 9.96
C ILE A 14 9.73 -3.44 9.65
N SER A 15 10.60 -2.63 9.08
CA SER A 15 10.25 -1.27 8.68
C SER A 15 9.68 -1.19 7.27
N ARG A 16 9.03 -0.05 6.93
CA ARG A 16 8.48 0.27 5.60
C ARG A 16 7.45 -0.70 5.08
N ILE A 17 6.69 -1.24 6.00
CA ILE A 17 5.49 -2.01 5.74
C ILE A 17 4.32 -1.39 6.50
N GLU A 18 3.12 -1.76 6.16
CA GLU A 18 1.95 -1.45 6.97
C GLU A 18 1.70 -2.58 7.98
N GLY A 19 1.56 -2.20 9.25
CA GLY A 19 1.39 -3.10 10.38
C GLY A 19 2.69 -3.39 11.12
N HIS A 20 2.60 -4.33 12.07
CA HIS A 20 3.70 -4.70 12.94
C HIS A 20 4.08 -6.15 12.68
N LEU A 21 5.20 -6.35 12.00
CA LEU A 21 5.72 -7.65 11.59
C LEU A 21 7.12 -7.86 12.17
N GLY A 22 7.35 -8.99 12.80
CA GLY A 22 8.66 -9.51 13.12
C GLY A 22 9.01 -10.71 12.25
N VAL A 23 10.27 -10.86 11.90
CA VAL A 23 10.80 -12.01 11.15
C VAL A 23 11.99 -12.58 11.90
N LYS A 24 11.98 -13.89 12.10
CA LYS A 24 13.05 -14.64 12.73
C LYS A 24 13.59 -15.66 11.76
N VAL A 25 14.90 -15.66 11.59
CA VAL A 25 15.60 -16.56 10.67
C VAL A 25 16.70 -17.28 11.42
N THR A 26 16.75 -18.60 11.28
CA THR A 26 17.82 -19.44 11.82
C THR A 26 18.63 -20.02 10.67
N THR A 27 19.95 -19.94 10.76
CA THR A 27 20.86 -20.54 9.79
C THR A 27 21.49 -21.80 10.35
N ASP A 28 21.81 -22.74 9.47
CA ASP A 28 22.62 -23.91 9.81
C ASP A 28 24.12 -23.60 9.88
N GLY A 29 24.94 -24.62 10.11
CA GLY A 29 26.38 -24.50 10.20
C GLY A 29 27.08 -24.07 8.89
N SER A 30 26.41 -24.06 7.76
CA SER A 30 26.92 -23.61 6.45
C SER A 30 26.43 -22.21 6.09
N GLY A 31 25.60 -21.60 6.93
CA GLY A 31 25.00 -20.28 6.68
C GLY A 31 23.72 -20.35 5.84
N ILE A 32 23.22 -21.54 5.55
CA ILE A 32 21.96 -21.72 4.83
C ILE A 32 20.81 -21.57 5.84
N VAL A 33 19.71 -20.95 5.41
CA VAL A 33 18.51 -20.81 6.24
C VAL A 33 17.92 -22.20 6.48
N SER A 34 17.88 -22.62 7.75
CA SER A 34 17.29 -23.87 8.20
C SER A 34 15.88 -23.73 8.71
N ASP A 35 15.53 -22.54 9.22
CA ASP A 35 14.20 -22.21 9.70
C ASP A 35 13.92 -20.72 9.56
N ALA A 36 12.67 -20.38 9.26
CA ALA A 36 12.22 -18.99 9.20
C ALA A 36 10.76 -18.90 9.67
N SER A 37 10.47 -17.90 10.47
CA SER A 37 9.11 -17.61 10.92
C SER A 37 8.83 -16.11 10.87
N ALA A 38 7.57 -15.77 10.60
CA ALA A 38 7.06 -14.42 10.69
C ALA A 38 5.95 -14.37 11.74
N HIS A 39 5.85 -13.26 12.47
CA HIS A 39 4.83 -13.07 13.49
C HIS A 39 4.33 -11.64 13.50
N GLY A 40 3.06 -11.48 13.81
CA GLY A 40 2.46 -10.17 14.05
C GLY A 40 2.67 -9.77 15.52
N ASN A 41 3.14 -8.54 15.74
CA ASN A 41 3.49 -8.05 17.08
C ASN A 41 2.33 -7.33 17.77
N MET A 42 1.23 -7.12 17.06
CA MET A 42 0.08 -6.41 17.61
C MET A 42 -1.19 -7.25 17.45
N TRP A 43 -1.83 -7.51 18.59
CA TRP A 43 -3.15 -8.09 18.63
C TRP A 43 -4.14 -7.08 19.21
N ARG A 44 -5.19 -6.76 18.45
CA ARG A 44 -6.21 -5.79 18.84
C ARG A 44 -7.59 -6.39 19.13
N GLY A 45 -7.70 -7.71 19.07
CA GLY A 45 -8.88 -8.46 19.47
C GLY A 45 -10.09 -8.33 18.55
N PHE A 46 -9.90 -8.08 17.25
CA PHE A 46 -11.01 -7.96 16.29
C PHE A 46 -11.89 -9.22 16.28
N GLU A 47 -11.28 -10.39 16.35
CA GLU A 47 -11.96 -11.67 16.43
C GLU A 47 -12.85 -11.79 17.70
N ASN A 48 -12.45 -11.14 18.81
CA ASN A 48 -13.18 -11.21 20.05
C ASN A 48 -14.36 -10.23 20.09
N PHE A 49 -14.15 -8.98 19.67
CA PHE A 49 -15.23 -8.01 19.76
C PHE A 49 -16.24 -8.07 18.60
N LEU A 50 -16.00 -8.92 17.61
CA LEU A 50 -17.00 -9.28 16.62
C LEU A 50 -17.95 -10.38 17.10
N LEU A 51 -17.59 -11.14 18.13
CA LEU A 51 -18.44 -12.18 18.69
C LEU A 51 -19.75 -11.56 19.23
N GLY A 52 -20.89 -12.15 18.86
CA GLY A 52 -22.21 -11.73 19.30
C GLY A 52 -22.74 -10.46 18.65
N ARG A 53 -22.05 -9.91 17.65
CA ARG A 53 -22.54 -8.77 16.87
C ARG A 53 -23.33 -9.23 15.64
N GLU A 54 -24.13 -8.32 15.12
CA GLU A 54 -24.76 -8.53 13.82
C GLU A 54 -23.70 -8.64 12.72
N ALA A 55 -23.91 -9.55 11.77
CA ALA A 55 -22.94 -9.79 10.71
C ALA A 55 -22.61 -8.52 9.91
N ASN A 56 -23.59 -7.65 9.69
CA ASN A 56 -23.40 -6.37 8.99
C ASN A 56 -22.43 -5.41 9.72
N ASP A 57 -22.30 -5.53 11.03
CA ASP A 57 -21.35 -4.72 11.80
C ASP A 57 -19.90 -4.99 11.37
N ALA A 58 -19.61 -6.22 10.91
CA ALA A 58 -18.28 -6.58 10.46
C ALA A 58 -17.79 -5.68 9.33
N ILE A 59 -18.66 -5.20 8.44
CA ILE A 59 -18.29 -4.28 7.36
C ILE A 59 -17.67 -3.00 7.92
N THR A 60 -18.22 -2.51 9.01
CA THR A 60 -17.73 -1.28 9.67
C THR A 60 -16.50 -1.56 10.51
N PHE A 61 -16.49 -2.62 11.31
CA PHE A 61 -15.40 -2.91 12.24
C PHE A 61 -14.11 -3.33 11.51
N THR A 62 -14.20 -4.19 10.50
CA THR A 62 -13.02 -4.69 9.79
C THR A 62 -12.25 -3.60 9.06
N GLN A 63 -12.90 -2.53 8.65
CA GLN A 63 -12.22 -1.36 8.09
C GLN A 63 -11.24 -0.71 9.08
N ARG A 64 -11.34 -0.96 10.37
CA ARG A 64 -10.44 -0.44 11.41
C ARG A 64 -9.26 -1.36 11.68
N ILE A 65 -9.19 -2.50 11.00
CA ILE A 65 -8.01 -3.36 11.05
C ILE A 65 -6.79 -2.61 10.50
N CYS A 66 -6.99 -1.86 9.41
CA CYS A 66 -5.93 -1.10 8.78
C CYS A 66 -6.40 0.32 8.45
N GLY A 67 -5.58 1.33 8.77
CA GLY A 67 -5.86 2.72 8.41
C GLY A 67 -5.41 3.10 7.00
N VAL A 68 -4.56 2.28 6.37
CA VAL A 68 -4.05 2.48 5.01
C VAL A 68 -4.92 1.74 3.98
N CYS A 69 -5.48 0.56 4.34
CA CYS A 69 -6.25 -0.29 3.43
C CYS A 69 -7.67 -0.64 3.95
N PRO A 70 -8.45 0.30 4.47
CA PRO A 70 -9.76 -0.01 5.05
C PRO A 70 -10.80 -0.45 4.02
N VAL A 71 -10.74 0.05 2.78
CA VAL A 71 -11.71 -0.32 1.73
C VAL A 71 -11.66 -1.81 1.39
N PRO A 72 -10.51 -2.44 1.13
CA PRO A 72 -10.43 -3.89 0.95
C PRO A 72 -10.98 -4.69 2.12
N HIS A 73 -10.71 -4.27 3.37
CA HIS A 73 -11.28 -4.93 4.55
C HIS A 73 -12.80 -4.86 4.57
N GLY A 74 -13.38 -3.69 4.34
CA GLY A 74 -14.83 -3.51 4.25
C GLY A 74 -15.45 -4.29 3.08
N MET A 75 -14.78 -4.27 1.91
CA MET A 75 -15.24 -4.98 0.73
C MET A 75 -15.24 -6.50 0.97
N THR A 76 -14.17 -7.05 1.55
CA THR A 76 -14.06 -8.48 1.84
C THR A 76 -15.14 -8.93 2.83
N SER A 77 -15.40 -8.13 3.88
CA SER A 77 -16.51 -8.40 4.80
C SER A 77 -17.87 -8.35 4.10
N THR A 78 -18.06 -7.39 3.18
CA THR A 78 -19.29 -7.29 2.40
C THR A 78 -19.47 -8.53 1.53
N TYR A 79 -18.43 -8.98 0.84
CA TYR A 79 -18.49 -10.20 0.02
C TYR A 79 -18.74 -11.47 0.84
N ALA A 80 -18.15 -11.55 2.03
CA ALA A 80 -18.40 -12.68 2.91
C ALA A 80 -19.89 -12.76 3.31
N ILE A 81 -20.49 -11.63 3.66
CA ILE A 81 -21.92 -11.56 4.02
C ILE A 81 -22.79 -11.81 2.80
N ASP A 82 -22.46 -11.21 1.64
CA ASP A 82 -23.17 -11.46 0.39
C ASP A 82 -23.21 -12.97 0.08
N THR A 83 -22.08 -13.66 0.26
CA THR A 83 -22.00 -15.11 0.03
C THR A 83 -22.91 -15.90 0.97
N VAL A 84 -22.93 -15.55 2.26
CA VAL A 84 -23.80 -16.22 3.25
C VAL A 84 -25.28 -15.99 2.95
N LEU A 85 -25.63 -14.82 2.44
CA LEU A 85 -27.00 -14.47 2.05
C LEU A 85 -27.41 -15.01 0.68
N GLY A 86 -26.51 -15.72 -0.03
CA GLY A 86 -26.77 -16.30 -1.34
C GLY A 86 -26.70 -15.30 -2.50
N TYR A 87 -26.15 -14.12 -2.27
CA TYR A 87 -25.85 -13.20 -3.37
C TYR A 87 -24.59 -13.64 -4.09
N SER A 88 -24.66 -13.84 -5.40
CA SER A 88 -23.53 -14.28 -6.23
C SER A 88 -22.53 -13.15 -6.53
N ALA A 89 -22.15 -12.40 -5.50
CA ALA A 89 -21.23 -11.28 -5.64
C ALA A 89 -19.75 -11.69 -5.62
N GLY A 90 -19.48 -12.98 -5.42
CA GLY A 90 -18.18 -13.45 -4.98
C GLY A 90 -17.14 -13.69 -6.08
N HIS A 91 -17.40 -13.39 -7.31
CA HIS A 91 -16.38 -13.54 -8.33
C HIS A 91 -15.83 -12.19 -8.78
N ILE A 92 -14.52 -12.07 -8.69
CA ILE A 92 -13.66 -11.04 -9.28
C ILE A 92 -13.89 -10.93 -10.80
N THR A 93 -14.70 -11.79 -11.38
CA THR A 93 -15.17 -11.67 -12.75
C THR A 93 -16.31 -10.65 -12.81
N PHE A 94 -16.11 -9.62 -13.55
CA PHE A 94 -17.00 -8.50 -13.83
C PHE A 94 -18.37 -8.89 -14.46
N ALA A 95 -18.78 -10.13 -14.36
CA ALA A 95 -20.01 -10.64 -14.94
C ALA A 95 -21.09 -10.75 -13.85
N TYR A 96 -21.96 -9.78 -13.85
CA TYR A 96 -23.25 -9.83 -13.19
C TYR A 96 -24.27 -10.49 -14.12
N ASP A 97 -24.85 -11.61 -13.70
CA ASP A 97 -25.85 -12.34 -14.48
C ASP A 97 -27.30 -11.96 -14.17
N GLY A 98 -27.52 -11.07 -13.23
CA GLY A 98 -28.82 -10.47 -12.96
C GLY A 98 -29.85 -11.34 -12.23
N THR A 99 -29.55 -12.59 -11.90
CA THR A 99 -30.60 -13.53 -11.45
C THR A 99 -30.75 -13.66 -9.94
N ASN A 100 -29.69 -13.48 -9.14
CA ASN A 100 -29.77 -13.43 -7.66
C ASN A 100 -28.56 -12.69 -7.09
N GLY A 101 -28.16 -11.60 -7.69
CA GLY A 101 -26.91 -10.96 -7.37
C GLY A 101 -27.06 -9.52 -6.88
N VAL A 102 -25.95 -8.97 -6.50
CA VAL A 102 -25.81 -7.54 -6.23
C VAL A 102 -26.16 -6.74 -7.49
N PRO A 103 -26.97 -5.68 -7.43
CA PRO A 103 -27.30 -4.86 -8.60
C PRO A 103 -26.07 -4.36 -9.34
N ALA A 104 -26.10 -4.38 -10.68
CA ALA A 104 -24.96 -3.97 -11.50
C ALA A 104 -24.42 -2.59 -11.16
N LYS A 105 -25.29 -1.63 -10.86
CA LYS A 105 -24.91 -0.30 -10.39
C LYS A 105 -24.11 -0.36 -9.09
N ALA A 106 -24.53 -1.19 -8.14
CA ALA A 106 -23.83 -1.35 -6.88
C ALA A 106 -22.46 -1.99 -7.06
N VAL A 107 -22.34 -2.99 -7.95
CA VAL A 107 -21.04 -3.58 -8.34
C VAL A 107 -20.12 -2.51 -8.93
N SER A 108 -20.62 -1.69 -9.84
CA SER A 108 -19.86 -0.59 -10.45
C SER A 108 -19.36 0.41 -9.38
N ILE A 109 -20.23 0.82 -8.47
CA ILE A 109 -19.88 1.74 -7.38
C ILE A 109 -18.83 1.12 -6.46
N ARG A 110 -18.99 -0.13 -6.05
CA ARG A 110 -18.00 -0.86 -5.24
C ARG A 110 -16.64 -0.89 -5.96
N ASN A 111 -16.63 -1.14 -7.26
CA ASN A 111 -15.41 -1.17 -8.06
C ASN A 111 -14.76 0.20 -8.23
N LEU A 112 -15.52 1.28 -8.39
CA LEU A 112 -14.97 2.64 -8.44
C LEU A 112 -14.28 3.02 -7.13
N VAL A 113 -14.89 2.67 -6.00
CA VAL A 113 -14.31 2.93 -4.67
C VAL A 113 -13.05 2.09 -4.44
N LEU A 114 -13.12 0.78 -4.74
CA LEU A 114 -11.97 -0.12 -4.61
C LEU A 114 -10.84 0.27 -5.57
N GLY A 115 -11.16 0.64 -6.81
CA GLY A 115 -10.20 1.11 -7.80
C GLY A 115 -9.48 2.40 -7.36
N SER A 116 -10.20 3.31 -6.73
CA SER A 116 -9.60 4.52 -6.15
C SER A 116 -8.57 4.19 -5.07
N GLU A 117 -8.89 3.25 -4.17
CA GLU A 117 -7.92 2.81 -3.17
C GLU A 117 -6.78 1.99 -3.76
N PHE A 118 -7.04 1.17 -4.78
CA PHE A 118 -5.98 0.45 -5.48
C PHE A 118 -4.91 1.39 -6.03
N LEU A 119 -5.32 2.48 -6.69
CA LEU A 119 -4.40 3.50 -7.19
C LEU A 119 -3.67 4.21 -6.04
N MET A 120 -4.40 4.61 -5.01
CA MET A 120 -3.83 5.22 -3.80
C MET A 120 -2.77 4.30 -3.17
N SER A 121 -3.09 3.02 -3.01
CA SER A 121 -2.23 2.04 -2.35
C SER A 121 -0.92 1.84 -3.11
N ASN A 122 -0.98 1.68 -4.43
CA ASN A 122 0.22 1.52 -5.25
C ASN A 122 1.12 2.76 -5.20
N ILE A 123 0.55 3.95 -5.31
CA ILE A 123 1.30 5.21 -5.24
C ILE A 123 1.92 5.39 -3.86
N THR A 124 1.16 5.15 -2.81
CA THR A 124 1.63 5.27 -1.42
C THR A 124 2.73 4.25 -1.13
N HIS A 125 2.52 2.98 -1.52
CA HIS A 125 3.50 1.93 -1.29
C HIS A 125 4.83 2.25 -1.96
N PHE A 126 4.79 2.62 -3.23
CA PHE A 126 6.02 2.93 -3.94
C PHE A 126 6.72 4.16 -3.37
N TYR A 127 6.08 5.32 -3.37
CA TYR A 127 6.77 6.56 -2.98
C TYR A 127 7.06 6.66 -1.50
N HIS A 128 6.15 6.23 -0.63
CA HIS A 128 6.22 6.52 0.80
C HIS A 128 6.70 5.33 1.65
N LEU A 129 6.74 4.13 1.08
CA LEU A 129 7.25 2.93 1.75
C LEU A 129 8.49 2.36 1.06
N ALA A 130 8.43 2.04 -0.24
CA ALA A 130 9.52 1.38 -0.95
C ALA A 130 10.63 2.34 -1.40
N ALA A 131 10.29 3.42 -2.11
CA ALA A 131 11.28 4.31 -2.69
C ALA A 131 12.31 4.88 -1.70
N PRO A 132 11.97 5.21 -0.43
CA PRO A 132 12.97 5.62 0.54
C PRO A 132 14.05 4.58 0.83
N SER A 133 13.87 3.32 0.43
CA SER A 133 14.91 2.29 0.52
C SER A 133 15.93 2.36 -0.61
N TYR A 134 15.57 2.99 -1.71
CA TYR A 134 16.35 3.02 -2.93
C TYR A 134 16.83 4.42 -3.31
N VAL A 135 16.24 5.47 -2.75
CA VAL A 135 16.50 6.86 -3.09
C VAL A 135 16.95 7.63 -1.86
N GLN A 136 18.10 8.26 -1.96
CA GLN A 136 18.56 9.15 -0.91
C GLN A 136 17.73 10.42 -0.87
N GLY A 137 17.25 10.79 0.30
CA GLY A 137 16.58 12.06 0.52
C GLY A 137 17.54 13.26 0.47
N PRO A 138 17.02 14.47 0.36
CA PRO A 138 17.86 15.68 0.35
C PRO A 138 18.57 15.85 1.71
N ASN A 139 19.85 16.23 1.65
CA ASN A 139 20.65 16.53 2.82
C ASN A 139 20.42 17.99 3.31
N MET A 140 19.19 18.31 3.63
CA MET A 140 18.76 19.62 4.09
C MET A 140 17.54 19.50 5.03
N PRO A 141 17.29 20.46 5.93
CA PRO A 141 16.06 20.48 6.71
C PRO A 141 14.79 20.44 5.82
N PRO A 142 13.73 19.74 6.24
CA PRO A 142 13.58 19.02 7.50
C PRO A 142 14.12 17.59 7.50
N TRP A 143 14.78 17.13 6.43
CA TRP A 143 15.25 15.76 6.31
C TRP A 143 16.57 15.49 7.05
N THR A 144 17.42 16.49 7.26
CA THR A 144 18.52 16.39 8.21
C THR A 144 17.98 16.43 9.64
N PRO A 145 18.44 15.59 10.55
CA PRO A 145 19.54 14.62 10.49
C PRO A 145 19.17 13.24 9.93
N TYR A 146 17.97 13.04 9.41
CA TYR A 146 17.49 11.71 8.99
C TYR A 146 18.28 11.10 7.82
N PHE A 147 18.98 11.94 7.07
CA PHE A 147 19.75 11.56 5.89
C PHE A 147 21.22 11.94 5.97
N ASP A 148 21.73 12.27 7.16
CA ASP A 148 23.15 12.55 7.35
C ASP A 148 23.98 11.26 7.51
N ASP A 149 25.31 11.39 7.32
CA ASP A 149 26.23 10.26 7.38
C ASP A 149 26.33 9.61 8.76
N ALA A 150 25.95 10.31 9.81
CA ALA A 150 25.99 9.79 11.18
C ALA A 150 25.01 8.64 11.43
N HIS A 151 23.94 8.55 10.61
CA HIS A 151 22.94 7.50 10.70
C HIS A 151 23.28 6.26 9.86
N TYR A 152 24.42 6.25 9.15
CA TYR A 152 24.90 5.09 8.41
C TYR A 152 25.85 4.23 9.23
N SER A 153 25.67 2.93 9.14
CA SER A 153 26.73 2.00 9.49
C SER A 153 27.59 1.74 8.27
N PRO A 154 28.87 2.12 8.27
CA PRO A 154 29.78 1.84 7.16
C PRO A 154 29.88 0.35 6.84
N ALA A 155 29.67 -0.51 7.83
CA ALA A 155 29.70 -1.96 7.67
C ALA A 155 28.56 -2.51 6.81
N LEU A 156 27.40 -1.84 6.80
CA LEU A 156 26.25 -2.24 6.00
C LEU A 156 26.32 -1.72 4.58
N VAL A 157 26.93 -0.57 4.42
CA VAL A 157 27.25 0.01 3.10
C VAL A 157 28.23 -0.87 2.35
N SER A 158 29.23 -1.44 3.04
CA SER A 158 30.27 -2.27 2.42
C SER A 158 29.79 -3.66 1.98
N THR A 159 28.62 -4.12 2.43
CA THR A 159 28.12 -5.46 2.07
C THR A 159 27.42 -5.52 0.70
N GLY A 160 27.19 -4.40 0.06
CA GLY A 160 26.49 -4.34 -1.24
C GLY A 160 25.04 -4.87 -1.24
N HIS A 161 24.49 -5.11 -0.07
CA HIS A 161 23.17 -5.77 0.05
C HIS A 161 21.99 -4.81 0.07
N GLY A 162 22.21 -3.55 -0.22
CA GLY A 162 21.10 -2.63 -0.31
C GLY A 162 20.26 -2.49 0.96
N VAL A 163 20.76 -2.99 2.09
CA VAL A 163 20.00 -3.02 3.33
C VAL A 163 20.00 -1.63 3.93
N GLN A 164 18.79 -1.15 4.16
CA GLN A 164 18.60 0.06 4.92
C GLN A 164 18.85 -0.15 6.39
N VAL A 165 19.70 0.67 6.92
CA VAL A 165 19.83 0.86 8.36
C VAL A 165 19.54 2.33 8.66
N GLY A 166 18.65 2.56 9.61
CA GLY A 166 18.33 3.91 10.04
C GLY A 166 17.54 4.76 9.04
N GLY A 167 16.81 4.14 8.12
CA GLY A 167 15.90 4.87 7.24
C GLY A 167 16.53 5.45 5.98
N ARG A 168 17.78 5.16 5.68
CA ARG A 168 18.39 5.57 4.43
C ARG A 168 18.31 4.50 3.37
N GLY A 169 17.97 4.92 2.15
CA GLY A 169 18.19 4.14 0.95
C GLY A 169 19.67 3.85 0.77
N VAL A 170 19.97 2.88 -0.05
CA VAL A 170 21.30 2.42 -0.39
C VAL A 170 22.02 3.48 -1.21
N ALA A 171 22.16 4.66 -0.62
CA ALA A 171 22.80 5.79 -1.28
C ALA A 171 24.16 5.47 -1.92
N PRO A 172 24.98 4.57 -1.37
CA PRO A 172 26.27 4.26 -1.99
C PRO A 172 26.19 3.45 -3.27
N LEU A 173 25.09 2.75 -3.52
CA LEU A 173 24.87 2.11 -4.82
C LEU A 173 24.36 3.09 -5.87
N ILE A 174 24.00 4.28 -5.44
CA ILE A 174 23.34 5.32 -6.22
C ILE A 174 24.18 6.60 -6.25
N ASP A 175 25.25 6.67 -5.49
CA ASP A 175 26.20 7.76 -5.64
C ASP A 175 26.71 7.78 -7.08
N GLY A 176 27.22 8.88 -7.54
CA GLY A 176 27.68 9.09 -8.92
C GLY A 176 28.52 7.97 -9.56
N THR A 177 28.79 6.86 -8.85
CA THR A 177 29.49 5.69 -9.38
C THR A 177 28.63 4.86 -10.33
N MET A 178 27.29 4.98 -10.25
CA MET A 178 26.35 4.32 -11.17
C MET A 178 25.90 5.21 -12.34
N GLY A 179 26.46 6.40 -12.48
CA GLY A 179 26.19 7.27 -13.62
C GLY A 179 24.85 8.01 -13.63
N PHE A 180 24.15 8.05 -12.49
CA PHE A 180 22.91 8.82 -12.41
C PHE A 180 23.19 10.24 -12.02
N SER A 181 22.65 11.17 -12.82
CA SER A 181 22.72 12.58 -12.54
C SER A 181 21.88 12.94 -11.32
N ALA A 182 22.28 13.99 -10.60
CA ALA A 182 21.49 14.60 -9.53
C ALA A 182 20.04 14.89 -9.95
N ASP A 183 19.78 15.00 -11.25
CA ASP A 183 18.45 15.26 -11.82
C ASP A 183 17.48 14.08 -11.65
N VAL A 184 17.96 12.84 -11.66
CA VAL A 184 17.10 11.66 -11.42
C VAL A 184 16.59 11.68 -9.99
N TRP A 185 17.46 11.95 -9.02
CA TRP A 185 17.11 12.01 -7.61
C TRP A 185 16.17 13.16 -7.30
N SER A 186 16.45 14.34 -7.83
CA SER A 186 15.58 15.50 -7.68
C SER A 186 14.19 15.23 -8.27
N THR A 187 14.13 14.50 -9.39
CA THR A 187 12.87 14.08 -10.01
C THR A 187 12.10 13.13 -9.11
N VAL A 188 12.74 12.09 -8.55
CA VAL A 188 12.06 11.13 -7.67
C VAL A 188 11.58 11.81 -6.39
N ILE A 189 12.39 12.70 -5.78
CA ILE A 189 12.00 13.45 -4.58
C ILE A 189 10.84 14.41 -4.88
N ARG A 190 10.88 15.10 -6.00
CA ARG A 190 9.77 15.96 -6.45
C ARG A 190 8.49 15.13 -6.59
N SER A 191 8.56 14.01 -7.28
CA SER A 191 7.42 13.11 -7.48
C SER A 191 6.92 12.49 -6.18
N TYR A 192 7.80 12.23 -5.20
CA TYR A 192 7.41 11.81 -3.85
C TYR A 192 6.48 12.85 -3.19
N VAL A 193 6.81 14.14 -3.31
CA VAL A 193 5.97 15.22 -2.77
C VAL A 193 4.66 15.34 -3.54
N VAL A 194 4.72 15.27 -4.88
CA VAL A 194 3.53 15.29 -5.75
C VAL A 194 2.62 14.10 -5.44
N ALA A 195 3.18 12.92 -5.17
CA ALA A 195 2.44 11.71 -4.84
C ALA A 195 1.53 11.87 -3.61
N LEU A 196 1.90 12.72 -2.62
CA LEU A 196 1.03 13.05 -1.49
C LEU A 196 -0.27 13.70 -1.96
N ARG A 197 -0.18 14.63 -2.93
CA ARG A 197 -1.35 15.27 -3.53
C ARG A 197 -2.17 14.26 -4.35
N ILE A 198 -1.53 13.45 -5.17
CA ILE A 198 -2.20 12.44 -5.99
C ILE A 198 -2.93 11.43 -5.12
N ARG A 199 -2.30 10.96 -4.03
CA ARG A 199 -2.94 10.11 -3.03
C ARG A 199 -4.21 10.76 -2.47
N ARG A 200 -4.18 12.06 -2.15
CA ARG A 200 -5.35 12.79 -1.69
C ARG A 200 -6.46 12.80 -2.76
N LEU A 201 -6.12 13.05 -4.01
CA LEU A 201 -7.07 13.06 -5.12
C LEU A 201 -7.76 11.72 -5.33
N THR A 202 -7.05 10.59 -5.17
CA THR A 202 -7.69 9.28 -5.24
C THR A 202 -8.72 9.07 -4.13
N PHE A 203 -8.46 9.59 -2.93
CA PHE A 203 -9.45 9.56 -1.85
C PHE A 203 -10.64 10.46 -2.11
N GLU A 204 -10.44 11.65 -2.65
CA GLU A 204 -11.52 12.56 -3.06
C GLU A 204 -12.42 11.89 -4.10
N ALA A 205 -11.82 11.25 -5.11
CA ALA A 205 -12.58 10.50 -6.11
C ALA A 205 -13.39 9.35 -5.49
N GLY A 206 -12.75 8.52 -4.65
CA GLY A 206 -13.45 7.44 -3.96
C GLY A 206 -14.59 7.93 -3.08
N ALA A 207 -14.43 9.06 -2.39
CA ALA A 207 -15.43 9.62 -1.49
C ALA A 207 -16.72 10.05 -2.21
N LEU A 208 -16.66 10.37 -3.52
CA LEU A 208 -17.83 10.69 -4.31
C LEU A 208 -18.89 9.58 -4.30
N PHE A 209 -18.45 8.34 -4.16
CA PHE A 209 -19.33 7.15 -4.14
C PHE A 209 -19.32 6.42 -2.80
N ALA A 210 -18.27 6.57 -2.01
CA ALA A 210 -18.11 5.93 -0.70
C ALA A 210 -18.74 6.74 0.46
N GLY A 211 -19.17 7.97 0.19
CA GLY A 211 -19.61 8.92 1.21
C GLY A 211 -18.46 9.52 2.00
N ARG A 212 -17.43 8.75 2.28
CA ARG A 212 -16.16 9.18 2.91
C ARG A 212 -15.04 8.20 2.60
N MET A 213 -13.80 8.66 2.72
CA MET A 213 -12.60 7.87 2.61
C MET A 213 -11.64 8.24 3.75
N PRO A 214 -10.80 7.33 4.20
CA PRO A 214 -10.52 5.99 3.71
C PRO A 214 -11.51 4.91 4.16
N MET A 215 -12.33 5.16 5.15
CA MET A 215 -13.33 4.22 5.69
C MET A 215 -14.68 4.49 5.08
N THR A 216 -15.12 3.62 4.17
CA THR A 216 -16.37 3.79 3.43
C THR A 216 -17.60 3.70 4.33
N SER A 217 -18.64 4.43 3.97
CA SER A 217 -19.94 4.37 4.67
C SER A 217 -21.06 3.79 3.81
N THR A 218 -20.80 3.51 2.54
CA THR A 218 -21.85 3.08 1.61
C THR A 218 -21.88 1.57 1.34
N TYR A 219 -20.92 0.80 1.84
CA TYR A 219 -20.94 -0.65 1.69
C TYR A 219 -22.00 -1.29 2.59
N CYS A 220 -22.85 -2.11 2.01
CA CYS A 220 -23.81 -2.93 2.72
C CYS A 220 -23.99 -4.28 2.01
N ALA A 221 -24.50 -5.27 2.75
CA ALA A 221 -24.83 -6.56 2.17
C ALA A 221 -25.87 -6.41 1.03
N GLY A 222 -25.67 -7.11 -0.06
CA GLY A 222 -26.52 -7.07 -1.23
C GLY A 222 -26.40 -5.82 -2.09
N GLY A 223 -25.51 -4.86 -1.74
CA GLY A 223 -25.40 -3.66 -2.54
C GLY A 223 -24.57 -2.53 -1.94
N VAL A 224 -25.01 -1.33 -2.14
CA VAL A 224 -24.51 -0.09 -1.56
C VAL A 224 -25.67 0.78 -1.12
N THR A 225 -25.47 1.60 -0.09
CA THR A 225 -26.48 2.55 0.39
C THR A 225 -26.54 3.84 -0.45
N PHE A 226 -25.64 3.99 -1.43
CA PHE A 226 -25.67 5.10 -2.36
C PHE A 226 -26.80 4.93 -3.37
N ASP A 227 -27.84 5.74 -3.29
CA ASP A 227 -28.97 5.62 -4.18
C ASP A 227 -28.70 6.21 -5.58
N GLY A 228 -27.88 7.27 -5.64
CA GLY A 228 -27.40 7.89 -6.88
C GLY A 228 -28.53 8.46 -7.76
N THR A 229 -29.66 8.81 -7.17
CA THR A 229 -30.78 9.46 -7.89
C THR A 229 -30.51 10.94 -8.07
N GLU A 230 -29.83 11.55 -7.13
CA GLU A 230 -29.42 12.96 -7.19
C GLU A 230 -27.93 13.07 -7.53
N ASP A 231 -27.58 13.98 -8.40
CA ASP A 231 -26.20 14.39 -8.76
C ASP A 231 -25.28 13.28 -9.33
N LEU A 232 -25.81 12.13 -9.77
CA LEU A 232 -24.97 11.05 -10.29
C LEU A 232 -24.09 11.52 -11.44
N THR A 233 -24.64 12.28 -12.38
CA THR A 233 -23.87 12.80 -13.54
C THR A 233 -22.74 13.70 -13.10
N SER A 234 -23.00 14.61 -12.17
CA SER A 234 -21.99 15.51 -11.61
C SER A 234 -20.87 14.75 -10.92
N ARG A 235 -21.22 13.72 -10.13
CA ARG A 235 -20.25 12.88 -9.41
C ARG A 235 -19.39 12.08 -10.39
N VAL A 236 -19.98 11.53 -11.44
CA VAL A 236 -19.25 10.81 -12.50
C VAL A 236 -18.28 11.76 -13.20
N THR A 237 -18.72 12.95 -13.58
CA THR A 237 -17.86 13.95 -14.23
C THR A 237 -16.69 14.36 -13.32
N MET A 238 -16.96 14.64 -12.06
CA MET A 238 -15.90 14.97 -11.08
C MET A 238 -14.91 13.80 -10.91
N PHE A 239 -15.42 12.58 -10.83
CA PHE A 239 -14.59 11.38 -10.74
C PHE A 239 -13.67 11.25 -11.95
N GLU A 240 -14.22 11.38 -13.17
CA GLU A 240 -13.46 11.33 -14.41
C GLU A 240 -12.37 12.40 -14.47
N ASP A 241 -12.67 13.62 -14.07
CA ASP A 241 -11.69 14.72 -14.10
C ASP A 241 -10.55 14.49 -13.12
N ILE A 242 -10.86 14.00 -11.91
CA ILE A 242 -9.83 13.59 -10.94
C ILE A 242 -9.00 12.43 -11.51
N MET A 243 -9.64 11.40 -12.06
CA MET A 243 -8.94 10.23 -12.59
C MET A 243 -8.08 10.55 -13.82
N LYS A 244 -8.44 11.55 -14.63
CA LYS A 244 -7.57 12.07 -15.70
C LYS A 244 -6.26 12.61 -15.13
N GLU A 245 -6.30 13.39 -14.05
CA GLU A 245 -5.11 13.93 -13.42
C GLU A 245 -4.25 12.82 -12.80
N VAL A 246 -4.88 11.90 -12.06
CA VAL A 246 -4.21 10.73 -11.47
C VAL A 246 -3.57 9.87 -12.57
N GLY A 247 -4.29 9.59 -13.65
CA GLY A 247 -3.79 8.83 -14.79
C GLY A 247 -2.61 9.48 -15.49
N LEU A 248 -2.64 10.80 -15.65
CA LEU A 248 -1.51 11.55 -16.21
C LEU A 248 -0.26 11.43 -15.34
N PHE A 249 -0.39 11.53 -14.03
CA PHE A 249 0.72 11.32 -13.10
C PHE A 249 1.27 9.89 -13.21
N ILE A 250 0.40 8.89 -13.25
CA ILE A 250 0.81 7.48 -13.36
C ILE A 250 1.63 7.26 -14.65
N ILE A 251 1.12 7.72 -15.79
CA ILE A 251 1.76 7.48 -17.09
C ILE A 251 3.04 8.29 -17.27
N LYS A 252 3.05 9.54 -16.81
CA LYS A 252 4.16 10.46 -17.07
C LYS A 252 5.24 10.47 -16.01
N GLU A 253 4.94 10.07 -14.79
CA GLU A 253 5.87 10.14 -13.65
C GLU A 253 6.04 8.78 -12.96
N TYR A 254 4.96 8.18 -12.46
CA TYR A 254 5.06 6.98 -11.62
C TYR A 254 5.68 5.79 -12.36
N VAL A 255 5.11 5.40 -13.48
CA VAL A 255 5.60 4.23 -14.26
C VAL A 255 7.03 4.45 -14.77
N PRO A 256 7.39 5.59 -15.39
CA PRO A 256 8.77 5.84 -15.80
C PRO A 256 9.77 5.79 -14.65
N ILE A 257 9.42 6.33 -13.49
CA ILE A 257 10.31 6.30 -12.31
C ILE A 257 10.49 4.87 -11.79
N VAL A 258 9.42 4.07 -11.69
CA VAL A 258 9.50 2.66 -11.28
C VAL A 258 10.40 1.89 -12.23
N LEU A 259 10.22 2.05 -13.53
CA LEU A 259 11.05 1.38 -14.54
C LEU A 259 12.51 1.83 -14.46
N ALA A 260 12.76 3.12 -14.30
CA ALA A 260 14.12 3.65 -14.14
C ALA A 260 14.80 3.04 -12.91
N LEU A 261 14.13 3.01 -11.75
CA LEU A 261 14.67 2.38 -10.55
C LEU A 261 14.90 0.87 -10.75
N GLY A 262 14.00 0.17 -11.44
CA GLY A 262 14.16 -1.26 -11.75
C GLY A 262 15.41 -1.54 -12.60
N VAL A 263 15.74 -0.66 -13.54
CA VAL A 263 16.99 -0.75 -14.33
C VAL A 263 18.22 -0.48 -13.48
N LEU A 264 18.10 0.42 -12.48
CA LEU A 264 19.19 0.74 -11.56
C LEU A 264 19.59 -0.41 -10.64
N TYR A 265 18.64 -1.28 -10.33
CA TYR A 265 18.80 -2.39 -9.40
C TYR A 265 18.49 -3.74 -10.07
N PRO A 266 19.25 -4.14 -11.11
CA PRO A 266 18.90 -5.31 -11.92
C PRO A 266 19.04 -6.65 -11.17
N ASN A 267 19.65 -6.64 -9.99
CA ASN A 267 19.90 -7.85 -9.18
C ASN A 267 18.97 -7.95 -7.96
N TYR A 268 17.92 -7.15 -7.89
CA TYR A 268 16.94 -7.16 -6.80
C TYR A 268 15.56 -7.58 -7.28
#